data_9f9899bf1edbef42447f45dd83c392c4
#
_entry.id   9f9899bf1edbef42447f45dd83c392c4
#
_cell.length_a   1.000
_cell.length_b   1.000
_cell.length_c   1.000
_cell.angle_alpha   90.00
_cell.angle_beta   90.00
_cell.angle_gamma   90.00
#
_symmetry.space_group_name_H-M   'P 1'
#
loop_
_entity.id
_entity.type
_entity.pdbx_description
1 polymer ?
#
loop_
_entity_poly.entity_id
_entity_poly.type
_entity_poly.pdbx_seq_one_letter_code
_entity_poly.pdbx_strand_id
1 'polypeptide(L)'
;IRVLLAPPSPEMAELITPPGVKRMLEALRATHDLVIVDCMSSFNETTIAILDLADTVLTMLSLEITSIKNIRLFLEVADQLGYGSDKIRLVLNRADSSLGIRVADVEHSIGRRVDHTIVSDGRSVVYALNRGVPFFLSNREAQVSQDILRLASAVAGVNPAGAAEPPAG
;
A
#
# COMPACT_ATOMS: atom_id res chain seq x y z
N ILE A 1 3.99 10.39 13.99
CA ILE A 1 3.66 9.00 13.59
C ILE A 1 3.79 8.13 14.82
N ARG A 2 2.82 7.25 15.04
CA ARG A 2 2.88 6.16 16.03
C ARG A 2 2.99 4.86 15.25
N VAL A 3 3.78 3.91 15.77
CA VAL A 3 3.99 2.62 15.11
C VAL A 3 3.63 1.51 16.09
N LEU A 4 2.74 0.62 15.66
CA LEU A 4 2.46 -0.63 16.34
C LEU A 4 3.17 -1.76 15.58
N LEU A 5 4.15 -2.36 16.22
CA LEU A 5 4.95 -3.42 15.58
C LEU A 5 4.23 -4.76 15.62
N ALA A 6 4.50 -5.59 14.62
CA ALA A 6 4.13 -6.99 14.65
C ALA A 6 4.81 -7.71 15.83
N PRO A 7 4.26 -8.82 16.30
CA PRO A 7 4.89 -9.64 17.36
C PRO A 7 6.30 -10.04 16.96
N PRO A 8 7.24 -10.06 17.93
CA PRO A 8 8.64 -10.34 17.66
C PRO A 8 8.94 -11.82 17.35
N SER A 9 7.99 -12.71 17.62
CA SER A 9 8.17 -14.14 17.35
C SER A 9 6.90 -14.79 16.76
N PRO A 10 7.05 -15.88 15.98
CA PRO A 10 5.93 -16.62 15.42
C PRO A 10 4.94 -17.12 16.48
N GLU A 11 5.43 -17.58 17.63
CA GLU A 11 4.59 -18.09 18.71
C GLU A 11 3.68 -17.00 19.29
N MET A 12 4.19 -15.77 19.38
CA MET A 12 3.38 -14.61 19.78
C MET A 12 2.39 -14.20 18.68
N ALA A 13 2.75 -14.41 17.42
CA ALA A 13 1.85 -14.12 16.30
C ALA A 13 0.63 -15.05 16.27
N GLU A 14 0.78 -16.31 16.73
CA GLU A 14 -0.34 -17.27 16.86
C GLU A 14 -1.40 -16.83 17.89
N LEU A 15 -1.04 -15.96 18.83
CA LEU A 15 -1.99 -15.38 19.79
C LEU A 15 -2.88 -14.29 19.19
N ILE A 16 -2.53 -13.80 18.01
CA ILE A 16 -3.30 -12.76 17.32
C ILE A 16 -4.48 -13.42 16.61
N THR A 17 -5.67 -13.14 17.11
CA THR A 17 -6.91 -13.67 16.56
C THR A 17 -7.63 -12.61 15.70
N PRO A 18 -8.39 -13.01 14.67
CA PRO A 18 -9.19 -12.06 13.87
C PRO A 18 -10.08 -11.14 14.71
N PRO A 19 -10.83 -11.63 15.74
CA PRO A 19 -11.58 -10.74 16.62
C PRO A 19 -10.71 -9.75 17.41
N GLY A 20 -9.49 -10.16 17.78
CA GLY A 20 -8.52 -9.29 18.46
C GLY A 20 -8.07 -8.15 17.56
N VAL A 21 -7.71 -8.46 16.32
CA VAL A 21 -7.34 -7.46 15.30
C VAL A 21 -8.49 -6.51 15.02
N LYS A 22 -9.71 -7.01 14.88
CA LYS A 22 -10.89 -6.18 14.68
C LYS A 22 -11.05 -5.14 15.79
N ARG A 23 -11.06 -5.56 17.05
CA ARG A 23 -11.17 -4.64 18.20
C ARG A 23 -10.03 -3.62 18.26
N MET A 24 -8.81 -4.05 17.93
CA MET A 24 -7.65 -3.17 17.87
C MET A 24 -7.83 -2.09 16.79
N LEU A 25 -8.21 -2.47 15.59
CA LEU A 25 -8.43 -1.54 14.48
C LEU A 25 -9.58 -0.58 14.75
N GLU A 26 -10.68 -1.04 15.34
CA GLU A 26 -11.80 -0.20 15.77
C GLU A 26 -11.35 0.87 16.78
N ALA A 27 -10.52 0.48 17.75
CA ALA A 27 -9.96 1.42 18.74
C ALA A 27 -8.98 2.43 18.09
N LEU A 28 -8.16 1.99 17.14
CA LEU A 28 -7.25 2.88 16.39
C LEU A 28 -8.01 3.86 15.52
N ARG A 29 -9.06 3.42 14.82
CA ARG A 29 -9.93 4.30 14.01
C ARG A 29 -10.63 5.37 14.85
N ALA A 30 -10.99 5.06 16.08
CA ALA A 30 -11.61 6.03 16.99
C ALA A 30 -10.66 7.13 17.50
N THR A 31 -9.34 6.92 17.38
CA THR A 31 -8.32 7.78 18.01
C THR A 31 -7.30 8.36 17.04
N HIS A 32 -7.36 8.00 15.76
CA HIS A 32 -6.42 8.44 14.73
C HIS A 32 -7.15 8.81 13.43
N ASP A 33 -6.71 9.87 12.78
CA ASP A 33 -7.27 10.34 11.50
C ASP A 33 -6.96 9.38 10.35
N LEU A 34 -5.81 8.70 10.42
CA LEU A 34 -5.36 7.74 9.42
C LEU A 34 -4.68 6.54 10.09
N VAL A 35 -5.10 5.35 9.73
CA VAL A 35 -4.50 4.08 10.16
C VAL A 35 -4.03 3.33 8.92
N ILE A 36 -2.72 3.06 8.82
CA ILE A 36 -2.13 2.28 7.73
C ILE A 36 -1.73 0.92 8.29
N VAL A 37 -2.21 -0.14 7.65
CA VAL A 37 -1.90 -1.52 8.03
C VAL A 37 -1.06 -2.16 6.93
N ASP A 38 0.16 -2.57 7.27
CA ASP A 38 1.02 -3.36 6.39
C ASP A 38 0.67 -4.84 6.53
N CYS A 39 0.17 -5.44 5.45
CA CYS A 39 -0.36 -6.80 5.43
C CYS A 39 0.53 -7.74 4.62
N MET A 40 0.57 -9.01 5.03
CA MET A 40 1.11 -10.07 4.18
C MET A 40 0.22 -10.32 2.97
N SER A 41 0.80 -10.75 1.85
CA SER A 41 0.10 -11.09 0.62
C SER A 41 -0.57 -12.48 0.72
N SER A 42 -1.44 -12.68 1.71
CA SER A 42 -2.17 -13.95 1.90
C SER A 42 -3.60 -13.68 2.36
N PHE A 43 -4.54 -14.52 1.91
CA PHE A 43 -5.93 -14.51 2.36
C PHE A 43 -6.13 -15.44 3.56
N ASN A 44 -5.53 -15.12 4.70
CA ASN A 44 -5.89 -15.74 5.96
C ASN A 44 -7.03 -14.97 6.67
N GLU A 45 -7.62 -15.56 7.68
CA GLU A 45 -8.75 -14.97 8.41
C GLU A 45 -8.42 -13.59 9.00
N THR A 46 -7.19 -13.39 9.46
CA THR A 46 -6.72 -12.11 9.99
C THR A 46 -6.65 -11.05 8.90
N THR A 47 -6.09 -11.38 7.73
CA THR A 47 -6.05 -10.47 6.57
C THR A 47 -7.46 -10.12 6.11
N ILE A 48 -8.38 -11.09 6.02
CA ILE A 48 -9.78 -10.84 5.66
C ILE A 48 -10.42 -9.87 6.66
N ALA A 49 -10.22 -10.08 7.97
CA ALA A 49 -10.74 -9.18 8.99
C ALA A 49 -10.21 -7.74 8.87
N ILE A 50 -8.95 -7.56 8.43
CA ILE A 50 -8.37 -6.25 8.13
C ILE A 50 -9.01 -5.66 6.87
N LEU A 51 -9.13 -6.45 5.81
CA LEU A 51 -9.73 -6.01 4.55
C LEU A 51 -11.20 -5.60 4.73
N ASP A 52 -11.97 -6.32 5.55
CA ASP A 52 -13.36 -5.98 5.86
C ASP A 52 -13.49 -4.59 6.48
N LEU A 53 -12.58 -4.22 7.38
CA LEU A 53 -12.60 -2.95 8.10
C LEU A 53 -11.93 -1.80 7.34
N ALA A 54 -11.10 -2.09 6.36
CA ALA A 54 -10.39 -1.06 5.60
C ALA A 54 -11.36 -0.23 4.76
N ASP A 55 -11.18 1.09 4.76
CA ASP A 55 -11.89 2.01 3.87
C ASP A 55 -11.27 1.98 2.46
N THR A 56 -9.97 1.77 2.38
CA THR A 56 -9.21 1.66 1.12
C THR A 56 -8.18 0.55 1.22
N VAL A 57 -8.06 -0.25 0.18
CA VAL A 57 -7.05 -1.31 0.04
C VAL A 57 -6.09 -0.93 -1.08
N LEU A 58 -4.82 -0.69 -0.73
CA LEU A 58 -3.76 -0.46 -1.72
C LEU A 58 -3.17 -1.81 -2.13
N THR A 59 -3.44 -2.21 -3.35
CA THR A 59 -2.95 -3.48 -3.91
C THR A 59 -1.75 -3.22 -4.81
N MET A 60 -0.57 -3.64 -4.32
CA MET A 60 0.69 -3.42 -5.01
C MET A 60 0.92 -4.47 -6.09
N LEU A 61 1.31 -4.03 -7.29
CA LEU A 61 1.70 -4.89 -8.40
C LEU A 61 3.00 -4.41 -9.06
N SER A 62 3.64 -5.30 -9.80
CA SER A 62 4.84 -5.02 -10.61
C SER A 62 4.66 -5.54 -12.03
N LEU A 63 5.52 -5.09 -12.97
CA LEU A 63 5.52 -5.54 -14.37
C LEU A 63 6.13 -6.95 -14.51
N GLU A 64 5.58 -7.90 -13.77
CA GLU A 64 6.00 -9.31 -13.76
C GLU A 64 4.78 -10.22 -13.91
N ILE A 65 4.91 -11.30 -14.70
CA ILE A 65 3.81 -12.22 -15.00
C ILE A 65 3.19 -12.81 -13.73
N THR A 66 4.02 -13.17 -12.76
CA THR A 66 3.58 -13.70 -11.46
C THR A 66 2.78 -12.70 -10.66
N SER A 67 3.20 -11.44 -10.65
CA SER A 67 2.48 -10.33 -9.99
C SER A 67 1.11 -10.13 -10.64
N ILE A 68 1.06 -10.06 -11.97
CA ILE A 68 -0.20 -9.90 -12.73
C ILE A 68 -1.17 -11.03 -12.45
N LYS A 69 -0.69 -12.29 -12.45
CA LYS A 69 -1.51 -13.45 -12.11
C LYS A 69 -2.07 -13.36 -10.69
N ASN A 70 -1.24 -13.00 -9.71
CA ASN A 70 -1.64 -12.89 -8.32
C ASN A 70 -2.70 -11.78 -8.12
N ILE A 71 -2.54 -10.64 -8.81
CA ILE A 71 -3.52 -9.56 -8.77
C ILE A 71 -4.87 -10.01 -9.35
N ARG A 72 -4.89 -10.73 -10.46
CA ARG A 72 -6.14 -11.28 -11.01
C ARG A 72 -6.86 -12.14 -10.00
N LEU A 73 -6.15 -13.10 -9.39
CA LEU A 73 -6.70 -13.97 -8.35
C LEU A 73 -7.19 -13.16 -7.15
N PHE A 74 -6.43 -12.15 -6.73
CA PHE A 74 -6.85 -11.25 -5.66
C PHE A 74 -8.17 -10.54 -6.00
N LEU A 75 -8.29 -9.98 -7.19
CA LEU A 75 -9.49 -9.25 -7.61
C LEU A 75 -10.71 -10.19 -7.74
N GLU A 76 -10.51 -11.41 -8.23
CA GLU A 76 -11.56 -12.44 -8.28
C GLU A 76 -12.09 -12.80 -6.88
N VAL A 77 -11.19 -12.99 -5.90
CA VAL A 77 -11.56 -13.26 -4.51
C VAL A 77 -12.21 -12.03 -3.86
N ALA A 78 -11.69 -10.85 -4.10
CA ALA A 78 -12.24 -9.61 -3.58
C ALA A 78 -13.67 -9.37 -4.07
N ASP A 79 -13.95 -9.66 -5.34
CA ASP A 79 -15.30 -9.60 -5.93
C ASP A 79 -16.25 -10.60 -5.26
N GLN A 80 -15.79 -11.85 -5.05
CA GLN A 80 -16.56 -12.87 -4.32
C GLN A 80 -16.87 -12.47 -2.88
N LEU A 81 -15.95 -11.73 -2.22
CA LEU A 81 -16.16 -11.20 -0.87
C LEU A 81 -17.01 -9.91 -0.86
N GLY A 82 -17.41 -9.41 -2.03
CA GLY A 82 -18.25 -8.22 -2.18
C GLY A 82 -17.52 -6.90 -1.96
N TYR A 83 -16.18 -6.89 -2.10
CA TYR A 83 -15.43 -5.64 -2.02
C TYR A 83 -15.62 -4.83 -3.30
N GLY A 84 -16.22 -3.66 -3.17
CA GLY A 84 -16.45 -2.76 -4.29
C GLY A 84 -15.14 -2.30 -4.98
N SER A 85 -15.23 -2.01 -6.25
CA SER A 85 -14.07 -1.56 -7.04
C SER A 85 -13.51 -0.21 -6.57
N ASP A 86 -14.29 0.58 -5.88
CA ASP A 86 -13.92 1.85 -5.27
C ASP A 86 -13.05 1.67 -4.01
N LYS A 87 -13.22 0.55 -3.30
CA LYS A 87 -12.43 0.18 -2.13
C LYS A 87 -10.99 -0.21 -2.49
N ILE A 88 -10.78 -0.81 -3.67
CA ILE A 88 -9.48 -1.36 -4.08
C ILE A 88 -8.79 -0.38 -5.02
N ARG A 89 -7.57 0.04 -4.69
CA ARG A 89 -6.69 0.87 -5.52
C ARG A 89 -5.49 0.06 -5.99
N LEU A 90 -5.29 -0.01 -7.30
CA LEU A 90 -4.15 -0.68 -7.90
C LEU A 90 -2.96 0.27 -8.00
N VAL A 91 -1.85 -0.09 -7.37
CA VAL A 91 -0.62 0.70 -7.36
C VAL A 91 0.48 -0.08 -8.07
N LEU A 92 0.88 0.38 -9.25
CA LEU A 92 1.99 -0.21 -9.99
C LEU A 92 3.31 0.32 -9.46
N ASN A 93 4.05 -0.53 -8.82
CA ASN A 93 5.40 -0.24 -8.32
C ASN A 93 6.44 -0.55 -9.41
N ARG A 94 7.51 0.23 -9.48
CA ARG A 94 8.59 0.11 -10.46
C ARG A 94 8.04 0.19 -11.90
N ALA A 95 7.16 1.16 -12.14
CA ALA A 95 6.38 1.30 -13.37
C ALA A 95 7.21 1.57 -14.63
N ASP A 96 8.44 2.04 -14.49
CA ASP A 96 9.41 2.32 -15.55
C ASP A 96 10.39 1.16 -15.83
N SER A 97 10.18 0.00 -15.19
CA SER A 97 11.03 -1.16 -15.42
C SER A 97 10.86 -1.68 -16.85
N SER A 98 11.96 -1.75 -17.61
CA SER A 98 12.02 -2.16 -19.02
C SER A 98 11.98 -3.70 -19.20
N LEU A 99 11.08 -4.38 -18.52
CA LEU A 99 10.97 -5.86 -18.54
C LEU A 99 10.13 -6.39 -19.72
N GLY A 100 9.84 -5.56 -20.74
CA GLY A 100 9.09 -5.96 -21.94
C GLY A 100 7.57 -6.02 -21.76
N ILE A 101 7.04 -5.80 -20.57
CA ILE A 101 5.61 -5.72 -20.28
C ILE A 101 5.23 -4.25 -20.13
N ARG A 102 4.23 -3.80 -20.88
CA ARG A 102 3.73 -2.43 -20.80
C ARG A 102 2.57 -2.33 -19.81
N VAL A 103 2.37 -1.17 -19.23
CA VAL A 103 1.23 -0.89 -18.32
C VAL A 103 -0.11 -1.22 -19.00
N ALA A 104 -0.27 -0.86 -20.28
CA ALA A 104 -1.49 -1.18 -21.03
C ALA A 104 -1.75 -2.69 -21.17
N ASP A 105 -0.69 -3.50 -21.28
CA ASP A 105 -0.82 -4.96 -21.37
C ASP A 105 -1.26 -5.53 -20.01
N VAL A 106 -0.76 -4.96 -18.90
CA VAL A 106 -1.21 -5.29 -17.54
C VAL A 106 -2.68 -4.94 -17.35
N GLU A 107 -3.07 -3.69 -17.65
CA GLU A 107 -4.45 -3.22 -17.52
C GLU A 107 -5.43 -4.07 -18.35
N HIS A 108 -5.04 -4.41 -19.58
CA HIS A 108 -5.84 -5.31 -20.43
C HIS A 108 -5.98 -6.71 -19.81
N SER A 109 -4.87 -7.26 -19.26
CA SER A 109 -4.86 -8.59 -18.66
C SER A 109 -5.70 -8.69 -17.39
N ILE A 110 -5.70 -7.64 -16.56
CA ILE A 110 -6.47 -7.62 -15.30
C ILE A 110 -7.90 -7.08 -15.48
N GLY A 111 -8.22 -6.52 -16.66
CA GLY A 111 -9.53 -5.91 -16.95
C GLY A 111 -9.80 -4.62 -16.17
N ARG A 112 -8.75 -3.95 -15.65
CA ARG A 112 -8.87 -2.78 -14.79
C ARG A 112 -7.69 -1.84 -14.97
N ARG A 113 -7.92 -0.53 -14.84
CA ARG A 113 -6.87 0.48 -14.89
C ARG A 113 -6.06 0.50 -13.58
N VAL A 114 -4.79 0.86 -13.72
CA VAL A 114 -3.91 1.18 -12.60
C VAL A 114 -4.25 2.57 -12.06
N ASP A 115 -4.49 2.69 -10.77
CA ASP A 115 -4.87 3.95 -10.14
C ASP A 115 -3.65 4.86 -9.91
N HIS A 116 -2.51 4.26 -9.53
CA HIS A 116 -1.27 4.98 -9.24
C HIS A 116 -0.05 4.23 -9.77
N THR A 117 0.98 4.99 -10.12
CA THR A 117 2.28 4.45 -10.54
C THR A 117 3.39 5.03 -9.69
N ILE A 118 4.39 4.21 -9.35
CA ILE A 118 5.59 4.60 -8.62
C ILE A 118 6.79 4.17 -9.47
N VAL A 119 7.67 5.10 -9.80
CA VAL A 119 8.89 4.80 -10.56
C VAL A 119 9.88 3.98 -9.75
N SER A 120 10.79 3.30 -10.45
CA SER A 120 11.89 2.58 -9.82
C SER A 120 13.02 3.55 -9.46
N ASP A 121 13.39 3.61 -8.19
CA ASP A 121 14.59 4.31 -7.73
C ASP A 121 15.31 3.46 -6.67
N GLY A 122 15.92 2.37 -7.15
CA GLY A 122 16.64 1.45 -6.28
C GLY A 122 17.78 2.13 -5.52
N ARG A 123 18.41 3.15 -6.11
CA ARG A 123 19.52 3.88 -5.45
C ARG A 123 19.02 4.64 -4.22
N SER A 124 18.00 5.48 -4.37
CA SER A 124 17.43 6.26 -3.27
C SER A 124 16.86 5.35 -2.19
N VAL A 125 16.16 4.29 -2.58
CA VAL A 125 15.52 3.34 -1.65
C VAL A 125 16.58 2.58 -0.85
N VAL A 126 17.58 1.97 -1.50
CA VAL A 126 18.64 1.21 -0.81
C VAL A 126 19.46 2.12 0.10
N TYR A 127 19.79 3.34 -0.36
CA TYR A 127 20.49 4.32 0.47
C TYR A 127 19.69 4.69 1.73
N ALA A 128 18.40 4.91 1.59
CA ALA A 128 17.49 5.21 2.70
C ALA A 128 17.42 4.06 3.72
N LEU A 129 17.27 2.83 3.23
CA LEU A 129 17.25 1.62 4.06
C LEU A 129 18.53 1.47 4.89
N ASN A 130 19.69 1.64 4.25
CA ASN A 130 21.01 1.52 4.92
C ASN A 130 21.23 2.60 5.99
N ARG A 131 20.58 3.75 5.87
CA ARG A 131 20.70 4.86 6.84
C ARG A 131 19.59 4.88 7.87
N GLY A 132 18.53 4.09 7.70
CA GLY A 132 17.34 4.17 8.56
C GLY A 132 16.58 5.49 8.44
N VAL A 133 16.80 6.23 7.33
CA VAL A 133 16.12 7.52 7.07
C VAL A 133 15.27 7.38 5.81
N PRO A 134 13.95 7.56 5.87
CA PRO A 134 13.09 7.47 4.70
C PRO A 134 13.56 8.42 3.57
N PHE A 135 13.63 7.90 2.34
CA PHE A 135 14.09 8.69 1.18
C PHE A 135 13.22 9.93 0.95
N PHE A 136 11.95 9.88 1.30
CA PHE A 136 11.04 11.02 1.23
C PHE A 136 11.53 12.23 2.07
N LEU A 137 12.21 12.00 3.19
CA LEU A 137 12.79 13.06 4.01
C LEU A 137 14.14 13.53 3.50
N SER A 138 14.94 12.62 2.93
CA SER A 138 16.31 12.91 2.47
C SER A 138 16.38 13.40 1.01
N ASN A 139 15.41 13.06 0.17
CA ASN A 139 15.35 13.42 -1.25
C ASN A 139 13.90 13.63 -1.69
N ARG A 140 13.30 14.71 -1.24
CA ARG A 140 11.89 15.04 -1.51
C ARG A 140 11.61 15.31 -2.98
N GLU A 141 12.60 15.86 -3.69
CA GLU A 141 12.48 16.21 -5.12
C GLU A 141 12.58 14.99 -6.07
N ALA A 142 13.05 13.84 -5.57
CA ALA A 142 13.12 12.64 -6.38
C ALA A 142 11.74 12.22 -6.89
N GLN A 143 11.68 11.73 -8.13
CA GLN A 143 10.42 11.31 -8.75
C GLN A 143 9.66 10.28 -7.89
N VAL A 144 10.37 9.30 -7.32
CA VAL A 144 9.79 8.30 -6.41
C VAL A 144 9.15 8.95 -5.17
N SER A 145 9.76 10.01 -4.61
CA SER A 145 9.19 10.75 -3.48
C SER A 145 7.92 11.51 -3.87
N GLN A 146 7.91 12.10 -5.07
CA GLN A 146 6.74 12.78 -5.62
C GLN A 146 5.59 11.80 -5.92
N ASP A 147 5.90 10.60 -6.41
CA ASP A 147 4.90 9.55 -6.66
C ASP A 147 4.25 9.10 -5.34
N ILE A 148 5.06 8.86 -4.31
CA ILE A 148 4.56 8.52 -2.97
C ILE A 148 3.73 9.65 -2.37
N LEU A 149 4.12 10.91 -2.57
CA LEU A 149 3.34 12.05 -2.09
C LEU A 149 1.97 12.11 -2.77
N ARG A 150 1.92 11.90 -4.09
CA ARG A 150 0.64 11.84 -4.83
C ARG A 150 -0.26 10.71 -4.33
N LEU A 151 0.31 9.52 -4.13
CA LEU A 151 -0.43 8.39 -3.56
C LEU A 151 -0.96 8.71 -2.16
N ALA A 152 -0.10 9.22 -1.27
CA ALA A 152 -0.47 9.58 0.09
C ALA A 152 -1.58 10.65 0.12
N SER A 153 -1.50 11.65 -0.74
CA SER A 153 -2.51 12.71 -0.85
C SER A 153 -3.85 12.15 -1.34
N ALA A 154 -3.83 11.23 -2.31
CA ALA A 154 -5.04 10.60 -2.80
C ALA A 154 -5.72 9.72 -1.75
N VAL A 155 -4.93 9.00 -0.93
CA VAL A 155 -5.44 8.17 0.17
C VAL A 155 -5.99 9.03 1.32
N ALA A 156 -5.29 10.12 1.66
CA ALA A 156 -5.72 11.02 2.72
C ALA A 156 -6.87 11.95 2.30
N GLY A 157 -7.27 11.98 1.03
CA GLY A 157 -8.28 12.90 0.52
C GLY A 157 -7.83 14.38 0.54
N VAL A 158 -6.51 14.62 0.55
CA VAL A 158 -5.91 15.97 0.65
C VAL A 158 -5.33 16.37 -0.70
N ASN A 159 -5.61 17.59 -1.14
CA ASN A 159 -5.00 18.11 -2.36
C ASN A 159 -3.51 18.42 -2.10
N PRO A 160 -2.55 17.83 -2.85
CA PRO A 160 -1.11 18.03 -2.64
C PRO A 160 -0.64 19.50 -2.79
N ALA A 161 -1.41 20.34 -3.49
CA ALA A 161 -1.13 21.78 -3.62
C ALA A 161 -1.34 22.59 -2.32
N GLY A 162 -1.92 22.00 -1.28
CA GLY A 162 -2.18 22.64 0.01
C GLY A 162 -1.26 22.21 1.16
N ALA A 163 -0.25 21.39 0.91
CA ALA A 163 0.71 21.00 1.95
C ALA A 163 1.64 22.19 2.23
N ALA A 164 1.30 22.95 3.29
CA ALA A 164 2.07 24.09 3.77
C ALA A 164 3.53 23.71 4.07
N GLU A 165 4.43 24.66 3.77
CA GLU A 165 5.83 24.65 4.21
C GLU A 165 5.93 24.32 5.71
N PRO A 166 6.92 23.50 6.13
CA PRO A 166 7.18 23.31 7.55
C PRO A 166 7.57 24.66 8.19
N PRO A 167 7.14 24.93 9.43
CA PRO A 167 7.55 26.16 10.11
C PRO A 167 9.07 26.19 10.18
N ALA A 168 9.63 27.32 9.72
CA ALA A 168 11.04 27.63 9.87
C ALA A 168 11.36 27.72 11.36
N GLY A 169 12.21 26.82 11.84
CA GLY A 169 12.74 26.76 13.21
C GLY A 169 14.24 26.59 13.17
#